data_3040c0ca8b99c68edee009cc085cf4b0
#
_entry.id   3040c0ca8b99c68edee009cc085cf4b0
#
_cell.length_a   1.000
_cell.length_b   1.000
_cell.length_c   1.000
_cell.angle_alpha   90.00
_cell.angle_beta   90.00
_cell.angle_gamma   90.00
#
_symmetry.space_group_name_H-M   'P 1'
#
loop_
_entity.id
_entity.type
_entity.pdbx_description
1 polymer ?
#
loop_
_entity_poly.entity_id
_entity_poly.type
_entity_poly.pdbx_seq_one_letter_code
_entity_poly.pdbx_strand_id
1 'polypeptide(L)'
;MGLLILAVVCLVSAQTANKPVAEQKRADPQADALAMQISSELRSAVQVSNIGNVGGNPMWKAAGLTYDVHMSDCEDRWVALYHKPEDHDYTYGFVYIDPQAGFTLHYFGRFTLDMDGSYHAAPNPLPPDKFNLKIRLDQNGIAAPLPPRGLAQLGLPEKPDWLHFYEDKADSVTHKVNWGSFYNGIGDSHRAIDYLESAYRERPDAPKLVFELVYAYNALERPEDAIRLSKSEFAKNPKDELLCREMAFAYLHLKSYKEAATQYQACIALCSDSESQMAEKSELAMNLSSTYKALADSTNSEAWLKKAKLWAPKGSPVYRYFHPGEE
;
A
#
# COMPACT_ATOMS: atom_id res chain seq x y z
N MET A 1 -15.13 -21.17 4.63
CA MET A 1 -14.36 -21.16 3.38
C MET A 1 -14.29 -19.71 2.93
N GLY A 2 -13.20 -19.03 3.31
CA GLY A 2 -13.05 -17.60 3.12
C GLY A 2 -12.95 -17.21 1.64
N LEU A 3 -13.69 -16.18 1.24
CA LEU A 3 -13.47 -15.46 -0.02
C LEU A 3 -12.08 -14.84 0.06
N LEU A 4 -11.18 -15.22 -0.84
CA LEU A 4 -9.92 -14.53 -1.03
C LEU A 4 -10.24 -13.17 -1.67
N ILE A 5 -10.29 -12.11 -0.85
CA ILE A 5 -10.35 -10.73 -1.34
C ILE A 5 -8.92 -10.35 -1.70
N LEU A 6 -8.57 -10.43 -2.97
CA LEU A 6 -7.32 -9.88 -3.50
C LEU A 6 -7.51 -8.37 -3.66
N ALA A 7 -6.99 -7.61 -2.70
CA ALA A 7 -6.84 -6.17 -2.85
C ALA A 7 -5.71 -5.91 -3.86
N VAL A 8 -6.06 -5.40 -5.03
CA VAL A 8 -5.08 -5.04 -6.06
C VAL A 8 -4.52 -3.66 -5.75
N VAL A 9 -3.26 -3.62 -5.35
CA VAL A 9 -2.50 -2.38 -5.27
C VAL A 9 -2.15 -1.94 -6.69
N CYS A 10 -2.75 -0.84 -7.16
CA CYS A 10 -2.38 -0.21 -8.44
C CYS A 10 -0.93 0.27 -8.39
N LEU A 11 -0.02 -0.45 -9.06
CA LEU A 11 1.31 0.06 -9.41
C LEU A 11 1.17 1.08 -10.55
N VAL A 12 1.14 2.36 -10.20
CA VAL A 12 1.32 3.43 -11.18
C VAL A 12 2.80 3.47 -11.53
N SER A 13 3.16 3.01 -12.73
CA SER A 13 4.51 3.16 -13.29
C SER A 13 4.78 4.64 -13.57
N ALA A 14 5.60 5.29 -12.74
CA ALA A 14 6.11 6.63 -13.02
C ALA A 14 7.15 6.54 -14.14
N GLN A 15 6.84 7.15 -15.28
CA GLN A 15 7.83 7.42 -16.34
C GLN A 15 8.88 8.39 -15.81
N THR A 16 10.14 7.93 -15.78
CA THR A 16 11.30 8.74 -15.40
C THR A 16 11.64 9.72 -16.51
N ALA A 17 11.46 11.02 -16.22
CA ALA A 17 12.01 12.09 -17.04
C ALA A 17 13.56 12.11 -16.91
N ASN A 18 14.26 12.04 -18.04
CA ASN A 18 15.71 12.17 -18.14
C ASN A 18 16.21 13.48 -17.53
N LYS A 19 17.00 13.40 -16.45
CA LYS A 19 17.89 14.48 -16.00
C LYS A 19 19.31 14.25 -16.51
N PRO A 20 20.10 15.34 -16.77
CA PRO A 20 21.42 15.22 -17.38
C PRO A 20 22.42 14.50 -16.48
N VAL A 21 23.29 13.74 -17.13
CA VAL A 21 24.35 12.93 -16.56
C VAL A 21 25.34 13.86 -15.83
N ALA A 22 25.30 13.83 -14.47
CA ALA A 22 26.40 14.26 -13.63
C ALA A 22 27.24 13.03 -13.28
N GLU A 23 28.54 13.16 -13.37
CA GLU A 23 29.62 12.18 -13.13
C GLU A 23 29.18 10.86 -12.50
N GLN A 24 29.28 9.77 -13.25
CA GLN A 24 29.13 8.40 -12.73
C GLN A 24 30.22 8.13 -11.68
N LYS A 25 29.91 8.36 -10.40
CA LYS A 25 30.66 7.71 -9.32
C LYS A 25 30.66 6.22 -9.60
N ARG A 26 31.84 5.60 -9.61
CA ARG A 26 31.98 4.13 -9.76
C ARG A 26 31.04 3.43 -8.78
N ALA A 27 30.17 2.58 -9.32
CA ALA A 27 29.30 1.74 -8.53
C ALA A 27 30.18 0.89 -7.58
N ASP A 28 29.85 0.88 -6.31
CA ASP A 28 30.40 -0.06 -5.34
C ASP A 28 29.45 -1.27 -5.25
N PRO A 29 29.76 -2.41 -5.90
CA PRO A 29 28.85 -3.55 -5.95
C PRO A 29 28.53 -4.13 -4.57
N GLN A 30 29.44 -4.00 -3.59
CA GLN A 30 29.20 -4.49 -2.23
C GLN A 30 28.23 -3.57 -1.49
N ALA A 31 28.38 -2.26 -1.61
CA ALA A 31 27.46 -1.29 -1.04
C ALA A 31 26.08 -1.36 -1.69
N ASP A 32 26.00 -1.60 -2.99
CA ASP A 32 24.73 -1.78 -3.70
C ASP A 32 24.02 -3.07 -3.27
N ALA A 33 24.74 -4.19 -3.13
CA ALA A 33 24.19 -5.45 -2.64
C ALA A 33 23.69 -5.33 -1.20
N LEU A 34 24.43 -4.64 -0.31
CA LEU A 34 24.02 -4.37 1.06
C LEU A 34 22.78 -3.48 1.13
N ALA A 35 22.70 -2.44 0.29
CA ALA A 35 21.52 -1.59 0.21
C ALA A 35 20.28 -2.35 -0.26
N MET A 36 20.44 -3.28 -1.22
CA MET A 36 19.36 -4.18 -1.65
C MET A 36 18.93 -5.13 -0.54
N GLN A 37 19.87 -5.71 0.20
CA GLN A 37 19.57 -6.58 1.35
C GLN A 37 18.78 -5.81 2.41
N ILE A 38 19.26 -4.65 2.85
CA ILE A 38 18.57 -3.81 3.84
C ILE A 38 17.20 -3.39 3.31
N SER A 39 17.08 -3.04 2.03
CA SER A 39 15.77 -2.73 1.42
C SER A 39 14.79 -3.90 1.50
N SER A 40 15.26 -5.13 1.29
CA SER A 40 14.44 -6.34 1.43
C SER A 40 14.02 -6.59 2.88
N GLU A 41 14.95 -6.46 3.84
CA GLU A 41 14.68 -6.59 5.28
C GLU A 41 13.64 -5.56 5.73
N LEU A 42 13.80 -4.30 5.32
CA LEU A 42 12.85 -3.22 5.63
C LEU A 42 11.46 -3.50 5.06
N ARG A 43 11.37 -3.95 3.79
CA ARG A 43 10.08 -4.32 3.18
C ARG A 43 9.38 -5.42 3.95
N SER A 44 10.11 -6.41 4.42
CA SER A 44 9.57 -7.49 5.25
C SER A 44 9.11 -6.95 6.62
N ALA A 45 9.90 -6.09 7.26
CA ALA A 45 9.58 -5.52 8.57
C ALA A 45 8.34 -4.61 8.54
N VAL A 46 8.16 -3.81 7.49
CA VAL A 46 6.98 -2.91 7.35
C VAL A 46 5.68 -3.65 7.00
N GLN A 47 5.76 -4.91 6.56
CA GLN A 47 4.60 -5.74 6.26
C GLN A 47 4.02 -6.47 7.48
N VAL A 48 4.68 -6.39 8.62
CA VAL A 48 4.19 -7.02 9.84
C VAL A 48 2.92 -6.30 10.31
N SER A 49 1.78 -6.96 10.24
CA SER A 49 0.48 -6.41 10.62
C SER A 49 0.02 -6.88 12.02
N ASN A 50 0.61 -7.97 12.52
CA ASN A 50 0.30 -8.52 13.84
C ASN A 50 1.47 -9.36 14.33
N ILE A 51 2.01 -9.02 15.47
CA ILE A 51 3.09 -9.81 16.11
C ILE A 51 2.57 -10.84 17.12
N GLY A 52 1.24 -11.01 17.24
CA GLY A 52 0.62 -11.88 18.23
C GLY A 52 0.90 -11.41 19.66
N ASN A 53 0.59 -12.24 20.62
CA ASN A 53 0.89 -11.98 22.05
C ASN A 53 2.36 -12.34 22.31
N VAL A 54 3.31 -11.61 21.73
CA VAL A 54 4.73 -11.73 22.08
C VAL A 54 4.85 -11.14 23.47
N GLY A 55 4.76 -12.00 24.49
CA GLY A 55 4.86 -11.64 25.92
C GLY A 55 6.03 -10.69 26.08
N GLY A 56 5.72 -9.46 26.49
CA GLY A 56 6.54 -8.27 26.28
C GLY A 56 8.02 -8.49 26.56
N ASN A 57 8.85 -8.28 25.56
CA ASN A 57 10.29 -8.23 25.75
C ASN A 57 10.61 -7.21 26.84
N PRO A 58 11.25 -7.59 27.96
CA PRO A 58 11.48 -6.67 29.08
C PRO A 58 12.27 -5.42 28.68
N MET A 59 13.18 -5.54 27.71
CA MET A 59 13.96 -4.40 27.17
C MET A 59 13.05 -3.42 26.42
N TRP A 60 12.09 -3.89 25.63
CA TRP A 60 11.15 -3.01 24.93
C TRP A 60 10.29 -2.23 25.92
N LYS A 61 9.79 -2.93 26.94
CA LYS A 61 9.02 -2.28 28.02
C LYS A 61 9.84 -1.23 28.75
N ALA A 62 11.11 -1.54 29.10
CA ALA A 62 12.02 -0.61 29.75
C ALA A 62 12.37 0.57 28.82
N ALA A 63 12.50 0.33 27.53
CA ALA A 63 12.75 1.34 26.50
C ALA A 63 11.52 2.18 26.13
N GLY A 64 10.31 1.74 26.51
CA GLY A 64 9.06 2.38 26.12
C GLY A 64 8.67 2.11 24.66
N LEU A 65 9.12 0.97 24.09
CA LEU A 65 8.73 0.54 22.75
C LEU A 65 7.51 -0.38 22.81
N THR A 66 6.47 0.00 22.07
CA THR A 66 5.27 -0.82 21.86
C THR A 66 5.04 -0.96 20.36
N TYR A 67 5.08 -2.21 19.86
CA TYR A 67 4.86 -2.51 18.44
C TYR A 67 3.37 -2.78 18.17
N ASP A 68 2.55 -1.76 18.39
CA ASP A 68 1.08 -1.80 18.28
C ASP A 68 0.50 -0.59 17.53
N VAL A 69 1.36 0.27 16.99
CA VAL A 69 0.93 1.47 16.26
C VAL A 69 1.02 1.22 14.76
N HIS A 70 -0.08 1.46 14.05
CA HIS A 70 -0.08 1.34 12.58
C HIS A 70 0.79 2.42 11.92
N MET A 71 1.39 2.08 10.78
CA MET A 71 2.24 3.00 10.03
C MET A 71 1.51 4.29 9.63
N SER A 72 0.19 4.21 9.37
CA SER A 72 -0.65 5.38 9.12
C SER A 72 -0.75 6.35 10.31
N ASP A 73 -0.58 5.82 11.54
CA ASP A 73 -0.55 6.61 12.78
C ASP A 73 0.84 7.18 13.09
N CYS A 74 1.84 6.79 12.30
CA CYS A 74 3.23 7.19 12.47
C CYS A 74 3.65 8.32 11.52
N GLU A 75 2.71 8.97 10.82
CA GLU A 75 3.02 10.14 9.99
C GLU A 75 3.80 11.17 10.80
N ASP A 76 4.90 11.67 10.21
CA ASP A 76 5.84 12.63 10.81
C ASP A 76 6.47 12.15 12.13
N ARG A 77 6.73 10.84 12.25
CA ARG A 77 7.35 10.26 13.45
C ARG A 77 8.56 9.39 13.14
N TRP A 78 9.48 9.36 14.09
CA TRP A 78 10.52 8.35 14.18
C TRP A 78 9.94 7.06 14.69
N VAL A 79 10.25 5.95 14.03
CA VAL A 79 9.77 4.62 14.40
C VAL A 79 10.90 3.60 14.46
N ALA A 80 10.80 2.67 15.39
CA ALA A 80 11.53 1.42 15.36
C ALA A 80 10.68 0.38 14.61
N LEU A 81 11.29 -0.35 13.69
CA LEU A 81 10.66 -1.45 13.00
C LEU A 81 10.74 -2.72 13.85
N TYR A 82 9.73 -3.58 13.69
CA TYR A 82 9.72 -4.85 14.40
C TYR A 82 10.87 -5.74 13.97
N HIS A 83 11.55 -6.28 14.96
CA HIS A 83 12.53 -7.34 14.83
C HIS A 83 12.14 -8.50 15.74
N LYS A 84 12.63 -9.70 15.45
CA LYS A 84 12.39 -10.85 16.33
C LYS A 84 13.00 -10.60 17.72
N PRO A 85 12.40 -11.15 18.79
CA PRO A 85 12.88 -10.92 20.16
C PRO A 85 14.34 -11.32 20.40
N GLU A 86 14.88 -12.25 19.61
CA GLU A 86 16.27 -12.70 19.65
C GLU A 86 17.26 -11.77 18.94
N ASP A 87 16.75 -10.82 18.13
CA ASP A 87 17.60 -9.85 17.47
C ASP A 87 18.05 -8.78 18.47
N HIS A 88 19.32 -8.42 18.42
CA HIS A 88 19.90 -7.43 19.32
C HIS A 88 19.99 -6.03 18.68
N ASP A 89 19.89 -5.97 17.36
CA ASP A 89 19.92 -4.73 16.58
C ASP A 89 18.51 -4.38 16.09
N TYR A 90 18.08 -3.15 16.38
CA TYR A 90 16.80 -2.62 15.95
C TYR A 90 16.99 -1.60 14.84
N THR A 91 16.22 -1.73 13.78
CA THR A 91 16.22 -0.77 12.68
C THR A 91 15.26 0.37 12.97
N TYR A 92 15.65 1.61 12.66
CA TYR A 92 14.78 2.78 12.80
C TYR A 92 14.83 3.69 11.58
N GLY A 93 13.77 4.47 11.43
CA GLY A 93 13.61 5.44 10.37
C GLY A 93 12.54 6.46 10.68
N PHE A 94 12.30 7.36 9.73
CA PHE A 94 11.28 8.40 9.83
C PHE A 94 10.16 8.11 8.82
N VAL A 95 8.91 8.06 9.28
CA VAL A 95 7.73 7.89 8.44
C VAL A 95 7.15 9.25 8.11
N TYR A 96 6.89 9.49 6.84
CA TYR A 96 6.31 10.74 6.35
C TYR A 96 5.53 10.49 5.06
N ILE A 97 4.73 11.46 4.64
CA ILE A 97 4.09 11.43 3.33
C ILE A 97 4.92 12.24 2.33
N ASP A 98 5.43 11.56 1.31
CA ASP A 98 6.00 12.20 0.13
C ASP A 98 4.84 12.54 -0.82
N PRO A 99 4.61 13.83 -1.18
CA PRO A 99 3.49 14.22 -2.03
C PRO A 99 3.48 13.56 -3.42
N GLN A 100 4.62 12.99 -3.86
CA GLN A 100 4.76 12.28 -5.14
C GLN A 100 4.72 10.77 -5.00
N ALA A 101 5.13 10.22 -3.84
CA ALA A 101 5.30 8.79 -3.64
C ALA A 101 4.32 8.20 -2.60
N GLY A 102 3.68 9.02 -1.74
CA GLY A 102 2.82 8.58 -0.65
C GLY A 102 3.58 8.22 0.61
N PHE A 103 3.02 7.35 1.44
CA PHE A 103 3.65 6.94 2.69
C PHE A 103 5.04 6.36 2.44
N THR A 104 6.02 6.94 3.10
CA THR A 104 7.43 6.65 2.88
C THR A 104 8.13 6.47 4.21
N LEU A 105 8.91 5.39 4.35
CA LEU A 105 9.88 5.20 5.41
C LEU A 105 11.26 5.60 4.90
N HIS A 106 11.87 6.60 5.52
CA HIS A 106 13.27 6.92 5.32
C HIS A 106 14.11 6.18 6.36
N TYR A 107 14.87 5.19 5.93
CA TYR A 107 15.82 4.46 6.78
C TYR A 107 16.90 5.39 7.31
N PHE A 108 17.21 5.29 8.58
CA PHE A 108 18.20 6.14 9.21
C PHE A 108 19.37 5.37 9.84
N GLY A 109 19.09 4.19 10.39
CA GLY A 109 20.14 3.38 11.00
C GLY A 109 19.63 2.26 11.88
N ARG A 110 20.52 1.81 12.77
CA ARG A 110 20.25 0.77 13.76
C ARG A 110 20.61 1.26 15.16
N PHE A 111 20.00 0.64 16.16
CA PHE A 111 20.36 0.84 17.58
C PHE A 111 20.26 -0.48 18.34
N THR A 112 20.92 -0.54 19.49
CA THR A 112 20.78 -1.62 20.48
C THR A 112 20.10 -1.09 21.74
N LEU A 113 19.59 -2.00 22.57
CA LEU A 113 19.00 -1.69 23.88
C LEU A 113 19.74 -2.41 24.98
N ASP A 114 20.00 -1.70 26.08
CA ASP A 114 20.41 -2.34 27.33
C ASP A 114 19.17 -2.88 28.10
N MET A 115 19.45 -3.68 29.13
CA MET A 115 18.40 -4.25 29.99
C MET A 115 17.55 -3.19 30.70
N ASP A 116 18.08 -1.98 30.92
CA ASP A 116 17.37 -0.84 31.51
C ASP A 116 16.60 -0.01 30.48
N GLY A 117 16.63 -0.45 29.20
CA GLY A 117 15.98 0.22 28.07
C GLY A 117 16.73 1.43 27.53
N SER A 118 18.03 1.59 27.83
CA SER A 118 18.84 2.64 27.24
C SER A 118 19.17 2.35 25.78
N TYR A 119 19.10 3.39 24.92
CA TYR A 119 19.34 3.31 23.48
C TYR A 119 20.79 3.63 23.15
N HIS A 120 21.41 2.80 22.33
CA HIS A 120 22.77 3.02 21.83
C HIS A 120 22.77 2.92 20.31
N ALA A 121 23.20 4.00 19.65
CA ALA A 121 23.32 3.98 18.19
C ALA A 121 24.32 2.89 17.77
N ALA A 122 23.90 2.01 16.88
CA ALA A 122 24.77 1.01 16.27
C ALA A 122 25.42 1.59 15.00
N PRO A 123 26.61 1.10 14.60
CA PRO A 123 27.22 1.51 13.35
C PRO A 123 26.26 1.27 12.17
N ASN A 124 26.05 2.31 11.35
CA ASN A 124 25.26 2.14 10.14
C ASN A 124 26.07 1.29 9.14
N PRO A 125 25.55 0.17 8.66
CA PRO A 125 26.25 -0.68 7.71
C PRO A 125 26.38 -0.06 6.32
N LEU A 126 25.53 0.95 5.98
CA LEU A 126 25.59 1.62 4.69
C LEU A 126 26.65 2.72 4.69
N PRO A 127 27.37 2.89 3.57
CA PRO A 127 28.26 4.04 3.40
C PRO A 127 27.45 5.35 3.28
N PRO A 128 28.04 6.52 3.62
CA PRO A 128 27.31 7.80 3.71
C PRO A 128 26.54 8.21 2.45
N ASP A 129 27.02 7.84 1.28
CA ASP A 129 26.34 8.11 0.01
C ASP A 129 25.14 7.20 -0.28
N LYS A 130 24.93 6.15 0.52
CA LYS A 130 23.80 5.22 0.48
C LYS A 130 22.82 5.39 1.66
N PHE A 131 23.06 6.34 2.57
CA PHE A 131 22.17 6.57 3.72
C PHE A 131 20.78 7.09 3.34
N ASN A 132 20.55 7.46 2.08
CA ASN A 132 19.25 7.96 1.61
C ASN A 132 18.35 6.83 1.11
N LEU A 133 18.27 5.75 1.86
CA LEU A 133 17.39 4.63 1.52
C LEU A 133 15.95 4.95 1.94
N LYS A 134 15.05 5.02 0.95
CA LYS A 134 13.64 5.28 1.15
C LYS A 134 12.81 4.12 0.62
N ILE A 135 11.81 3.73 1.38
CA ILE A 135 10.88 2.66 1.02
C ILE A 135 9.47 3.23 1.02
N ARG A 136 8.79 3.09 -0.11
CA ARG A 136 7.35 3.34 -0.17
C ARG A 136 6.62 2.24 0.61
N LEU A 137 5.75 2.65 1.51
CA LEU A 137 4.87 1.75 2.24
C LEU A 137 3.65 1.43 1.35
N ASP A 138 3.38 0.16 1.20
CA ASP A 138 2.26 -0.39 0.42
C ASP A 138 1.25 -1.14 1.29
N GLN A 139 1.51 -1.21 2.60
CA GLN A 139 0.65 -1.82 3.60
C GLN A 139 0.72 -1.05 4.92
N ASN A 140 -0.38 -1.09 5.67
CA ASN A 140 -0.49 -0.49 6.99
C ASN A 140 0.05 -1.45 8.08
N GLY A 141 1.34 -1.76 8.01
CA GLY A 141 2.02 -2.55 9.02
C GLY A 141 2.09 -1.83 10.37
N ILE A 142 2.70 -2.49 11.37
CA ILE A 142 2.90 -1.94 12.71
C ILE A 142 4.35 -1.54 12.95
N ALA A 143 4.53 -0.52 13.77
CA ALA A 143 5.82 -0.04 14.24
C ALA A 143 5.74 0.40 15.71
N ALA A 144 6.88 0.70 16.30
CA ALA A 144 6.94 1.36 17.61
C ALA A 144 7.47 2.80 17.43
N PRO A 145 6.64 3.83 17.64
CA PRO A 145 7.14 5.21 17.71
C PRO A 145 8.25 5.33 18.77
N LEU A 146 9.35 5.99 18.40
CA LEU A 146 10.44 6.24 19.34
C LEU A 146 9.98 7.25 20.41
N PRO A 147 10.12 6.92 21.71
CA PRO A 147 9.75 7.85 22.78
C PRO A 147 10.78 9.00 22.88
N PRO A 148 10.47 10.13 23.53
CA PRO A 148 11.38 11.27 23.67
C PRO A 148 12.75 10.90 24.25
N ARG A 149 12.81 9.93 25.18
CA ARG A 149 14.07 9.39 25.71
C ARG A 149 14.93 8.75 24.61
N GLY A 150 14.30 7.94 23.75
CA GLY A 150 15.01 7.30 22.62
C GLY A 150 15.52 8.32 21.63
N LEU A 151 14.73 9.34 21.29
CA LEU A 151 15.16 10.43 20.41
C LEU A 151 16.40 11.15 21.00
N ALA A 152 16.35 11.49 22.28
CA ALA A 152 17.45 12.19 22.94
C ALA A 152 18.73 11.35 22.99
N GLN A 153 18.64 10.04 23.31
CA GLN A 153 19.79 9.16 23.39
C GLN A 153 20.39 8.81 22.02
N LEU A 154 19.58 8.78 20.97
CA LEU A 154 20.02 8.60 19.58
C LEU A 154 20.45 9.92 18.90
N GLY A 155 20.33 11.07 19.59
CA GLY A 155 20.68 12.37 19.04
C GLY A 155 19.76 12.82 17.89
N LEU A 156 18.50 12.40 17.92
CA LEU A 156 17.53 12.69 16.86
C LEU A 156 16.70 13.92 17.20
N PRO A 157 16.47 14.84 16.25
CA PRO A 157 15.52 15.94 16.42
C PRO A 157 14.08 15.36 16.43
N GLU A 158 13.11 16.13 16.93
CA GLU A 158 11.69 15.74 16.87
C GLU A 158 11.24 15.51 15.43
N LYS A 159 11.61 16.43 14.53
CA LYS A 159 11.43 16.31 13.07
C LYS A 159 12.75 16.58 12.35
N PRO A 160 13.08 15.81 11.31
CA PRO A 160 14.29 16.05 10.52
C PRO A 160 14.20 17.36 9.74
N ASP A 161 15.33 18.11 9.64
CA ASP A 161 15.39 19.38 8.91
C ASP A 161 15.01 19.26 7.42
N TRP A 162 15.29 18.11 6.81
CA TRP A 162 14.96 17.88 5.40
C TRP A 162 13.45 17.69 5.14
N LEU A 163 12.60 17.50 6.16
CA LEU A 163 11.16 17.24 6.00
C LEU A 163 10.46 18.38 5.25
N HIS A 164 10.92 19.62 5.41
CA HIS A 164 10.35 20.78 4.71
C HIS A 164 10.41 20.67 3.17
N PHE A 165 11.29 19.82 2.60
CA PHE A 165 11.32 19.58 1.15
C PHE A 165 10.12 18.78 0.65
N TYR A 166 9.40 18.12 1.56
CA TYR A 166 8.23 17.29 1.29
C TYR A 166 6.89 17.94 1.69
N GLU A 167 6.93 19.24 2.03
CA GLU A 167 5.69 19.98 2.25
C GLU A 167 4.85 20.01 0.97
N ASP A 168 3.57 19.64 1.10
CA ASP A 168 2.63 19.68 -0.01
C ASP A 168 2.30 21.13 -0.37
N LYS A 169 2.48 21.49 -1.64
CA LYS A 169 2.19 22.81 -2.20
C LYS A 169 0.93 22.84 -3.05
N ALA A 170 0.18 21.73 -3.07
CA ALA A 170 -1.08 21.63 -3.80
C ALA A 170 -2.18 22.51 -3.19
N ASP A 171 -3.20 22.82 -3.98
CA ASP A 171 -4.42 23.43 -3.41
C ASP A 171 -5.13 22.46 -2.45
N SER A 172 -5.95 23.01 -1.55
CA SER A 172 -6.62 22.23 -0.48
C SER A 172 -7.36 20.99 -0.99
N VAL A 173 -8.04 21.06 -2.14
CA VAL A 173 -8.77 19.91 -2.68
C VAL A 173 -7.82 18.87 -3.25
N THR A 174 -6.83 19.27 -4.02
CA THR A 174 -5.81 18.38 -4.56
C THR A 174 -5.04 17.68 -3.43
N HIS A 175 -4.67 18.42 -2.38
CA HIS A 175 -4.09 17.85 -1.17
C HIS A 175 -4.98 16.75 -0.58
N LYS A 176 -6.26 17.03 -0.34
CA LYS A 176 -7.19 16.05 0.22
C LYS A 176 -7.33 14.80 -0.64
N VAL A 177 -7.40 14.96 -1.97
CA VAL A 177 -7.45 13.80 -2.89
C VAL A 177 -6.18 12.97 -2.81
N ASN A 178 -5.00 13.61 -2.78
CA ASN A 178 -3.73 12.90 -2.69
C ASN A 178 -3.60 12.16 -1.35
N TRP A 179 -3.90 12.81 -0.22
CA TRP A 179 -3.85 12.15 1.10
C TRP A 179 -4.85 11.01 1.21
N GLY A 180 -6.07 11.20 0.74
CA GLY A 180 -7.05 10.12 0.67
C GLY A 180 -6.57 8.94 -0.17
N SER A 181 -5.96 9.21 -1.33
CA SER A 181 -5.35 8.17 -2.17
C SER A 181 -4.20 7.45 -1.47
N PHE A 182 -3.35 8.17 -0.75
CA PHE A 182 -2.23 7.56 -0.02
C PHE A 182 -2.71 6.68 1.14
N TYR A 183 -3.72 7.11 1.89
CA TYR A 183 -4.34 6.29 2.93
C TYR A 183 -5.03 5.04 2.35
N ASN A 184 -5.77 5.17 1.24
CA ASN A 184 -6.29 4.01 0.51
C ASN A 184 -5.18 3.06 0.08
N GLY A 185 -4.07 3.59 -0.43
CA GLY A 185 -2.93 2.83 -0.95
C GLY A 185 -2.22 1.97 0.09
N ILE A 186 -2.30 2.33 1.38
CA ILE A 186 -1.77 1.52 2.47
C ILE A 186 -2.86 0.72 3.20
N GLY A 187 -4.13 0.77 2.75
CA GLY A 187 -5.26 0.04 3.31
C GLY A 187 -5.95 0.72 4.50
N ASP A 188 -5.70 2.01 4.75
CA ASP A 188 -6.41 2.80 5.78
C ASP A 188 -7.55 3.64 5.16
N SER A 189 -8.55 2.94 4.62
CA SER A 189 -9.71 3.61 4.02
C SER A 189 -10.58 4.36 5.04
N HIS A 190 -10.46 4.06 6.34
CA HIS A 190 -11.13 4.83 7.40
C HIS A 190 -10.62 6.28 7.47
N ARG A 191 -9.33 6.51 7.29
CA ARG A 191 -8.78 7.86 7.19
C ARG A 191 -8.98 8.47 5.82
N ALA A 192 -8.83 7.66 4.77
CA ALA A 192 -9.03 8.10 3.39
C ALA A 192 -10.38 8.77 3.21
N ILE A 193 -11.45 8.18 3.77
CA ILE A 193 -12.82 8.65 3.54
C ILE A 193 -13.06 10.08 4.01
N ASP A 194 -12.47 10.49 5.13
CA ASP A 194 -12.63 11.84 5.67
C ASP A 194 -12.06 12.91 4.73
N TYR A 195 -10.87 12.65 4.20
CA TYR A 195 -10.23 13.51 3.19
C TYR A 195 -11.04 13.56 1.90
N LEU A 196 -11.45 12.40 1.39
CA LEU A 196 -12.12 12.27 0.10
C LEU A 196 -13.53 12.84 0.12
N GLU A 197 -14.34 12.58 1.16
CA GLU A 197 -15.67 13.18 1.31
C GLU A 197 -15.57 14.70 1.50
N SER A 198 -14.54 15.20 2.20
CA SER A 198 -14.29 16.64 2.30
C SER A 198 -13.97 17.25 0.92
N ALA A 199 -13.08 16.61 0.15
CA ALA A 199 -12.77 17.04 -1.21
C ALA A 199 -14.01 17.02 -2.13
N TYR A 200 -14.84 15.99 -2.01
CA TYR A 200 -16.06 15.85 -2.83
C TYR A 200 -17.09 16.93 -2.56
N ARG A 201 -17.24 17.37 -1.31
CA ARG A 201 -18.11 18.50 -0.96
C ARG A 201 -17.62 19.83 -1.57
N GLU A 202 -16.31 20.00 -1.72
CA GLU A 202 -15.70 21.25 -2.23
C GLU A 202 -15.64 21.29 -3.76
N ARG A 203 -15.23 20.18 -4.39
CA ARG A 203 -15.03 20.08 -5.84
C ARG A 203 -15.28 18.64 -6.32
N PRO A 204 -16.53 18.25 -6.61
CA PRO A 204 -16.89 16.86 -6.94
C PRO A 204 -16.22 16.31 -8.20
N ASP A 205 -15.79 17.18 -9.10
CA ASP A 205 -15.13 16.85 -10.37
C ASP A 205 -13.59 16.89 -10.30
N ALA A 206 -13.01 16.93 -9.09
CA ALA A 206 -11.56 16.89 -8.94
C ALA A 206 -11.00 15.58 -9.53
N PRO A 207 -9.87 15.65 -10.26
CA PRO A 207 -9.25 14.47 -10.86
C PRO A 207 -8.98 13.37 -9.82
N LYS A 208 -9.23 12.10 -10.20
CA LYS A 208 -9.09 10.89 -9.39
C LYS A 208 -10.05 10.76 -8.21
N LEU A 209 -10.69 11.84 -7.75
CA LEU A 209 -11.48 11.87 -6.51
C LEU A 209 -12.56 10.80 -6.48
N VAL A 210 -13.36 10.68 -7.55
CA VAL A 210 -14.49 9.75 -7.57
C VAL A 210 -14.01 8.30 -7.49
N PHE A 211 -12.96 7.94 -8.21
CA PHE A 211 -12.37 6.60 -8.12
C PHE A 211 -11.91 6.29 -6.70
N GLU A 212 -11.12 7.16 -6.09
CA GLU A 212 -10.60 6.98 -4.73
C GLU A 212 -11.73 6.89 -3.69
N LEU A 213 -12.78 7.67 -3.86
CA LEU A 213 -13.94 7.67 -2.96
C LEU A 213 -14.77 6.39 -3.10
N VAL A 214 -14.98 5.92 -4.34
CA VAL A 214 -15.67 4.63 -4.59
C VAL A 214 -14.85 3.46 -4.04
N TYR A 215 -13.54 3.47 -4.22
CA TYR A 215 -12.64 2.48 -3.63
C TYR A 215 -12.76 2.47 -2.09
N ALA A 216 -12.71 3.65 -1.45
CA ALA A 216 -12.86 3.75 0.01
C ALA A 216 -14.22 3.23 0.49
N TYR A 217 -15.32 3.55 -0.21
CA TYR A 217 -16.64 3.00 0.13
C TYR A 217 -16.67 1.47 0.06
N ASN A 218 -16.08 0.89 -0.98
CA ASN A 218 -15.98 -0.56 -1.12
C ASN A 218 -15.15 -1.18 0.02
N ALA A 219 -14.02 -0.60 0.35
CA ALA A 219 -13.15 -1.07 1.43
C ALA A 219 -13.81 -0.98 2.82
N LEU A 220 -14.71 -0.01 3.00
CA LEU A 220 -15.48 0.21 4.23
C LEU A 220 -16.83 -0.52 4.26
N GLU A 221 -17.04 -1.48 3.35
CA GLU A 221 -18.30 -2.25 3.25
C GLU A 221 -19.56 -1.36 3.09
N ARG A 222 -19.42 -0.25 2.32
CA ARG A 222 -20.50 0.70 1.97
C ARG A 222 -20.87 0.58 0.47
N PRO A 223 -21.30 -0.60 -0.01
CA PRO A 223 -21.48 -0.85 -1.45
C PRO A 223 -22.60 -0.01 -2.08
N GLU A 224 -23.62 0.39 -1.33
CA GLU A 224 -24.69 1.26 -1.83
C GLU A 224 -24.17 2.64 -2.22
N ASP A 225 -23.29 3.23 -1.38
CA ASP A 225 -22.64 4.51 -1.68
C ASP A 225 -21.71 4.37 -2.88
N ALA A 226 -20.93 3.30 -2.95
CA ALA A 226 -20.06 3.00 -4.09
C ALA A 226 -20.86 2.87 -5.39
N ILE A 227 -21.98 2.14 -5.40
CA ILE A 227 -22.85 1.96 -6.59
C ILE A 227 -23.48 3.30 -6.99
N ARG A 228 -24.00 4.05 -6.03
CA ARG A 228 -24.67 5.33 -6.31
C ARG A 228 -23.71 6.31 -6.98
N LEU A 229 -22.49 6.44 -6.45
CA LEU A 229 -21.50 7.37 -6.97
C LEU A 229 -20.93 6.88 -8.31
N SER A 230 -20.55 5.59 -8.40
CA SER A 230 -19.97 5.04 -9.64
C SER A 230 -20.96 5.07 -10.81
N LYS A 231 -22.25 4.79 -10.60
CA LYS A 231 -23.28 4.91 -11.66
C LYS A 231 -23.35 6.32 -12.23
N SER A 232 -23.37 7.33 -11.36
CA SER A 232 -23.44 8.72 -11.77
C SER A 232 -22.24 9.13 -12.61
N GLU A 233 -21.05 8.67 -12.24
CA GLU A 233 -19.82 9.04 -12.93
C GLU A 233 -19.58 8.20 -14.20
N PHE A 234 -19.86 6.89 -14.14
CA PHE A 234 -19.75 6.00 -15.29
C PHE A 234 -20.70 6.39 -16.43
N ALA A 235 -21.85 7.01 -16.12
CA ALA A 235 -22.73 7.57 -17.15
C ALA A 235 -22.07 8.71 -17.94
N LYS A 236 -21.14 9.46 -17.34
CA LYS A 236 -20.37 10.53 -18.00
C LYS A 236 -19.18 9.96 -18.79
N ASN A 237 -18.54 8.90 -18.28
CA ASN A 237 -17.40 8.24 -18.92
C ASN A 237 -17.58 6.70 -18.92
N PRO A 238 -18.35 6.12 -19.88
CA PRO A 238 -18.60 4.67 -19.93
C PRO A 238 -17.37 3.80 -20.27
N LYS A 239 -16.22 4.42 -20.51
CA LYS A 239 -14.95 3.73 -20.79
C LYS A 239 -13.98 3.73 -19.61
N ASP A 240 -14.39 4.19 -18.45
CA ASP A 240 -13.58 4.17 -17.24
C ASP A 240 -13.50 2.73 -16.70
N GLU A 241 -12.41 2.05 -17.02
CA GLU A 241 -12.17 0.66 -16.65
C GLU A 241 -12.08 0.48 -15.14
N LEU A 242 -11.39 1.41 -14.46
CA LEU A 242 -11.20 1.36 -13.02
C LEU A 242 -12.53 1.52 -12.27
N LEU A 243 -13.31 2.52 -12.67
CA LEU A 243 -14.62 2.76 -12.06
C LEU A 243 -15.61 1.63 -12.37
N CYS A 244 -15.53 1.06 -13.58
CA CYS A 244 -16.30 -0.14 -13.96
C CYS A 244 -16.02 -1.29 -13.00
N ARG A 245 -14.75 -1.58 -12.70
CA ARG A 245 -14.33 -2.64 -11.79
C ARG A 245 -14.86 -2.40 -10.38
N GLU A 246 -14.69 -1.20 -9.84
CA GLU A 246 -15.15 -0.86 -8.50
C GLU A 246 -16.67 -0.99 -8.36
N MET A 247 -17.42 -0.64 -9.40
CA MET A 247 -18.88 -0.81 -9.44
C MET A 247 -19.29 -2.30 -9.46
N ALA A 248 -18.58 -3.13 -10.24
CA ALA A 248 -18.81 -4.58 -10.27
C ALA A 248 -18.53 -5.23 -8.90
N PHE A 249 -17.47 -4.79 -8.25
CA PHE A 249 -17.10 -5.24 -6.91
C PHE A 249 -18.15 -4.84 -5.87
N ALA A 250 -18.66 -3.61 -5.92
CA ALA A 250 -19.74 -3.17 -5.04
C ALA A 250 -21.02 -4.00 -5.20
N TYR A 251 -21.42 -4.34 -6.43
CA TYR A 251 -22.56 -5.25 -6.66
C TYR A 251 -22.31 -6.65 -6.07
N LEU A 252 -21.08 -7.16 -6.17
CA LEU A 252 -20.72 -8.44 -5.59
C LEU A 252 -20.88 -8.44 -4.06
N HIS A 253 -20.40 -7.38 -3.40
CA HIS A 253 -20.51 -7.20 -1.94
C HIS A 253 -21.97 -7.02 -1.50
N LEU A 254 -22.77 -6.33 -2.29
CA LEU A 254 -24.22 -6.23 -2.06
C LEU A 254 -24.98 -7.54 -2.32
N LYS A 255 -24.28 -8.60 -2.78
CA LYS A 255 -24.86 -9.88 -3.20
C LYS A 255 -25.85 -9.78 -4.36
N SER A 256 -25.80 -8.67 -5.10
CA SER A 256 -26.54 -8.46 -6.36
C SER A 256 -25.78 -9.16 -7.50
N TYR A 257 -25.74 -10.51 -7.41
CA TYR A 257 -24.84 -11.31 -8.24
C TYR A 257 -25.14 -11.23 -9.74
N LYS A 258 -26.40 -11.00 -10.16
CA LYS A 258 -26.76 -10.84 -11.57
C LYS A 258 -26.19 -9.52 -12.13
N GLU A 259 -26.35 -8.45 -11.38
CA GLU A 259 -25.81 -7.12 -11.70
C GLU A 259 -24.30 -7.16 -11.69
N ALA A 260 -23.68 -7.82 -10.71
CA ALA A 260 -22.24 -8.01 -10.64
C ALA A 260 -21.70 -8.75 -11.87
N ALA A 261 -22.34 -9.86 -12.28
CA ALA A 261 -21.93 -10.62 -13.46
C ALA A 261 -22.03 -9.78 -14.74
N THR A 262 -23.12 -9.05 -14.91
CA THR A 262 -23.30 -8.14 -16.06
C THR A 262 -22.21 -7.07 -16.09
N GLN A 263 -21.93 -6.48 -14.95
CA GLN A 263 -20.94 -5.41 -14.85
C GLN A 263 -19.50 -5.94 -15.08
N TYR A 264 -19.13 -7.09 -14.50
CA TYR A 264 -17.82 -7.71 -14.77
C TYR A 264 -17.63 -8.04 -16.24
N GLN A 265 -18.66 -8.53 -16.93
CA GLN A 265 -18.59 -8.78 -18.38
C GLN A 265 -18.36 -7.48 -19.16
N ALA A 266 -19.04 -6.39 -18.79
CA ALA A 266 -18.82 -5.09 -19.39
C ALA A 266 -17.39 -4.58 -19.17
N CYS A 267 -16.85 -4.71 -17.96
CA CYS A 267 -15.47 -4.32 -17.65
C CYS A 267 -14.45 -5.13 -18.46
N ILE A 268 -14.63 -6.47 -18.58
CA ILE A 268 -13.76 -7.32 -19.41
C ILE A 268 -13.78 -6.89 -20.88
N ALA A 269 -14.93 -6.43 -21.38
CA ALA A 269 -15.05 -5.94 -22.76
C ALA A 269 -14.35 -4.58 -22.98
N LEU A 270 -14.13 -3.80 -21.94
CA LEU A 270 -13.34 -2.56 -22.00
C LEU A 270 -11.83 -2.84 -22.06
N CYS A 271 -11.36 -3.92 -21.40
CA CYS A 271 -9.95 -4.27 -21.38
C CYS A 271 -9.43 -4.63 -22.78
N SER A 272 -8.29 -4.09 -23.16
CA SER A 272 -7.57 -4.51 -24.36
C SER A 272 -6.84 -5.84 -24.14
N ASP A 273 -6.36 -6.45 -25.24
CA ASP A 273 -5.52 -7.65 -25.19
C ASP A 273 -4.02 -7.30 -25.07
N SER A 274 -3.69 -6.10 -24.57
CA SER A 274 -2.30 -5.72 -24.29
C SER A 274 -1.77 -6.48 -23.06
N GLU A 275 -0.48 -6.78 -23.06
CA GLU A 275 0.17 -7.46 -21.93
C GLU A 275 -0.05 -6.73 -20.60
N SER A 276 -0.08 -5.40 -20.62
CA SER A 276 -0.30 -4.56 -19.44
C SER A 276 -1.70 -4.69 -18.84
N GLN A 277 -2.72 -5.04 -19.64
CA GLN A 277 -4.09 -5.21 -19.18
C GLN A 277 -4.50 -6.68 -18.96
N MET A 278 -3.68 -7.63 -19.35
CA MET A 278 -4.01 -9.05 -19.19
C MET A 278 -4.10 -9.47 -17.72
N ALA A 279 -3.30 -8.89 -16.84
CA ALA A 279 -3.39 -9.15 -15.39
C ALA A 279 -4.77 -8.75 -14.85
N GLU A 280 -5.21 -7.52 -15.13
CA GLU A 280 -6.54 -7.02 -14.72
C GLU A 280 -7.68 -7.84 -15.36
N LYS A 281 -7.58 -8.11 -16.65
CA LYS A 281 -8.56 -8.94 -17.37
C LYS A 281 -8.71 -10.33 -16.77
N SER A 282 -7.60 -10.93 -16.33
CA SER A 282 -7.60 -12.22 -15.65
C SER A 282 -8.27 -12.16 -14.27
N GLU A 283 -8.05 -11.09 -13.51
CA GLU A 283 -8.69 -10.86 -12.20
C GLU A 283 -10.19 -10.63 -12.33
N LEU A 284 -10.62 -9.81 -13.29
CA LEU A 284 -12.05 -9.64 -13.59
C LEU A 284 -12.72 -10.95 -13.94
N ALA A 285 -12.06 -11.80 -14.73
CA ALA A 285 -12.59 -13.12 -15.09
C ALA A 285 -12.66 -14.07 -13.89
N MET A 286 -11.69 -14.00 -12.95
CA MET A 286 -11.72 -14.75 -11.70
C MET A 286 -12.91 -14.32 -10.83
N ASN A 287 -13.13 -13.02 -10.68
CA ASN A 287 -14.24 -12.46 -9.92
C ASN A 287 -15.59 -12.83 -10.54
N LEU A 288 -15.67 -12.79 -11.87
CA LEU A 288 -16.86 -13.21 -12.62
C LEU A 288 -17.17 -14.71 -12.45
N SER A 289 -16.12 -15.55 -12.47
CA SER A 289 -16.26 -16.99 -12.15
C SER A 289 -16.84 -17.20 -10.75
N SER A 290 -16.30 -16.47 -9.75
CA SER A 290 -16.80 -16.53 -8.37
C SER A 290 -18.26 -16.04 -8.26
N THR A 291 -18.61 -15.03 -9.03
CA THR A 291 -19.98 -14.49 -9.10
C THR A 291 -20.96 -15.52 -9.66
N TYR A 292 -20.61 -16.22 -10.75
CA TYR A 292 -21.43 -17.30 -11.31
C TYR A 292 -21.54 -18.50 -10.36
N LYS A 293 -20.48 -18.78 -9.60
CA LYS A 293 -20.54 -19.80 -8.55
C LYS A 293 -21.56 -19.43 -7.46
N ALA A 294 -21.62 -18.15 -7.07
CA ALA A 294 -22.62 -17.66 -6.12
C ALA A 294 -24.06 -17.73 -6.68
N LEU A 295 -24.22 -17.63 -8.01
CA LEU A 295 -25.48 -17.83 -8.72
C LEU A 295 -25.85 -19.33 -8.93
N ALA A 296 -25.04 -20.27 -8.46
CA ALA A 296 -25.14 -21.69 -8.70
C ALA A 296 -25.05 -22.09 -10.19
N ASP A 297 -24.44 -21.24 -11.03
CA ASP A 297 -24.20 -21.50 -12.46
C ASP A 297 -22.78 -22.05 -12.66
N SER A 298 -22.64 -23.36 -12.45
CA SER A 298 -21.34 -24.05 -12.55
C SER A 298 -20.74 -23.97 -13.95
N THR A 299 -21.58 -24.03 -15.00
CA THR A 299 -21.10 -23.98 -16.39
C THR A 299 -20.40 -22.69 -16.71
N ASN A 300 -21.02 -21.56 -16.41
CA ASN A 300 -20.40 -20.25 -16.62
C ASN A 300 -19.23 -20.01 -15.66
N SER A 301 -19.34 -20.47 -14.40
CA SER A 301 -18.24 -20.38 -13.44
C SER A 301 -16.96 -21.05 -13.97
N GLU A 302 -17.06 -22.31 -14.44
CA GLU A 302 -15.91 -23.04 -14.99
C GLU A 302 -15.35 -22.41 -16.26
N ALA A 303 -16.24 -21.93 -17.16
CA ALA A 303 -15.83 -21.28 -18.39
C ALA A 303 -15.00 -20.00 -18.11
N TRP A 304 -15.43 -19.17 -17.15
CA TRP A 304 -14.71 -17.97 -16.79
C TRP A 304 -13.44 -18.26 -16.00
N LEU A 305 -13.42 -19.31 -15.17
CA LEU A 305 -12.21 -19.75 -14.48
C LEU A 305 -11.11 -20.18 -15.45
N LYS A 306 -11.48 -20.88 -16.55
CA LYS A 306 -10.54 -21.26 -17.62
C LYS A 306 -9.96 -20.01 -18.32
N LYS A 307 -10.81 -19.00 -18.59
CA LYS A 307 -10.35 -17.73 -19.17
C LYS A 307 -9.42 -16.99 -18.22
N ALA A 308 -9.75 -16.91 -16.93
CA ALA A 308 -8.89 -16.29 -15.93
C ALA A 308 -7.49 -16.92 -15.92
N LYS A 309 -7.42 -18.25 -15.90
CA LYS A 309 -6.15 -18.98 -15.97
C LYS A 309 -5.37 -18.72 -17.27
N LEU A 310 -6.10 -18.72 -18.40
CA LEU A 310 -5.47 -18.50 -19.73
C LEU A 310 -4.86 -17.08 -19.86
N TRP A 311 -5.52 -16.08 -19.30
CA TRP A 311 -5.13 -14.69 -19.42
C TRP A 311 -4.12 -14.24 -18.36
N ALA A 312 -3.90 -15.02 -17.31
CA ALA A 312 -3.03 -14.67 -16.19
C ALA A 312 -1.55 -14.61 -16.61
N PRO A 313 -0.91 -13.42 -16.61
CA PRO A 313 0.51 -13.31 -16.88
C PRO A 313 1.32 -13.99 -15.76
N LYS A 314 2.50 -14.52 -16.10
CA LYS A 314 3.41 -15.10 -15.10
C LYS A 314 3.72 -14.06 -14.02
N GLY A 315 3.68 -14.49 -12.75
CA GLY A 315 3.92 -13.63 -11.60
C GLY A 315 2.71 -12.78 -11.16
N SER A 316 1.60 -12.77 -11.91
CA SER A 316 0.37 -12.09 -11.46
C SER A 316 -0.29 -12.85 -10.28
N PRO A 317 -1.14 -12.18 -9.47
CA PRO A 317 -1.87 -12.84 -8.37
C PRO A 317 -2.70 -14.03 -8.85
N VAL A 318 -3.36 -13.92 -9.99
CA VAL A 318 -4.15 -15.01 -10.57
C VAL A 318 -3.25 -16.15 -11.04
N TYR A 319 -2.09 -15.85 -11.65
CA TYR A 319 -1.12 -16.89 -12.02
C TYR A 319 -0.66 -17.68 -10.79
N ARG A 320 -0.26 -16.99 -9.72
CA ARG A 320 0.17 -17.62 -8.47
C ARG A 320 -0.92 -18.47 -7.80
N TYR A 321 -2.19 -18.07 -7.93
CA TYR A 321 -3.32 -18.86 -7.45
C TYR A 321 -3.38 -20.24 -8.13
N PHE A 322 -3.11 -20.31 -9.45
CA PHE A 322 -3.12 -21.57 -10.22
C PHE A 322 -1.81 -22.34 -10.17
N HIS A 323 -0.72 -21.71 -9.80
CA HIS A 323 0.63 -22.28 -9.77
C HIS A 323 1.31 -21.96 -8.42
N PRO A 324 0.79 -22.54 -7.31
CA PRO A 324 1.36 -22.29 -6.00
C PRO A 324 2.80 -22.84 -5.95
N GLY A 325 3.77 -21.97 -5.59
CA GLY A 325 5.19 -22.32 -5.49
C GLY A 325 6.02 -22.02 -6.75
N GLU A 326 5.44 -21.46 -7.81
CA GLU A 326 6.18 -20.91 -8.93
C GLU A 326 6.31 -19.38 -8.76
N GLU A 327 7.52 -18.88 -8.45
CA GLU A 327 7.84 -17.44 -8.39
C GLU A 327 8.17 -16.85 -9.78
#